data_a779dddecac5e9ff1409384665fea637
#
_entry.id   a779dddecac5e9ff1409384665fea637
#
_cell.length_a   1.000
_cell.length_b   1.000
_cell.length_c   1.000
_cell.angle_alpha   90.00
_cell.angle_beta   90.00
_cell.angle_gamma   90.00
#
_symmetry.space_group_name_H-M   'P 1'
#
loop_
_entity.id
_entity.type
_entity.pdbx_description
1 polymer ?
#
loop_
_entity_poly.entity_id
_entity_poly.type
_entity_poly.pdbx_seq_one_letter_code
_entity_poly.pdbx_strand_id
1 'polypeptide(L)'
;MEAIPSQSGTTDVSEHRVLITEADLQKLKELIVEAKRLEPRGNEYLHKLEQEIAAAQVLSPSAIPADVVTMNSTVRLLDLDSQETMDLTLVFPDEANLDENKISVLAPIGTAVLGYRAGDEISWPVPDGVRRFTVVEVLYQPEAAGDEVP
;
A
#
# COMPACT_ATOMS: atom_id res chain seq x y z
N MET A 1 -8.08 -13.36 28.68
CA MET A 1 -7.96 -13.17 28.25
C MET A 1 -7.69 -12.81 27.99
N GLU A 2 -7.52 -12.57 27.64
CA GLU A 2 -7.18 -12.05 27.08
C GLU A 2 -6.85 -11.45 26.59
N ALA A 3 -6.88 -11.38 26.68
CA ALA A 3 -6.54 -10.85 26.00
C ALA A 3 -6.53 -10.14 25.63
N ILE A 4 -6.59 -10.02 25.55
CA ILE A 4 -6.57 -9.44 25.01
C ILE A 4 -6.47 -8.70 24.69
N PRO A 5 -6.47 -8.56 24.71
CA PRO A 5 -6.29 -7.83 24.11
C PRO A 5 -6.05 -7.10 23.94
N SER A 6 -5.89 -6.99 24.00
CA SER A 6 -5.60 -6.36 23.63
C SER A 6 -5.26 -5.88 23.31
N GLN A 7 -5.22 -5.89 23.23
CA GLN A 7 -4.89 -5.52 22.65
C GLN A 7 -4.87 -4.88 22.08
N SER A 8 -5.16 -4.63 21.96
CA SER A 8 -5.12 -4.15 21.25
C SER A 8 -4.83 -3.29 20.89
N GLY A 9 -4.94 -3.03 20.89
CA GLY A 9 -4.77 -2.31 20.22
C GLY A 9 -3.93 -1.49 20.07
N THR A 10 -3.55 -1.47 20.16
CA THR A 10 -2.74 -0.78 19.86
C THR A 10 -2.06 -0.85 18.96
N THR A 11 -2.24 -0.99 18.67
CA THR A 11 -1.73 -1.17 17.99
C THR A 11 -1.61 -1.10 17.00
N ASP A 12 -1.97 -0.67 16.82
CA ASP A 12 -2.04 -0.69 15.91
C ASP A 12 -1.19 -0.54 14.76
N VAL A 13 -0.45 0.35 14.73
CA VAL A 13 0.56 0.56 13.71
C VAL A 13 1.44 -0.64 13.57
N SER A 14 1.81 -1.21 14.68
CA SER A 14 2.66 -2.39 14.65
C SER A 14 1.95 -3.61 14.08
N GLU A 15 0.65 -3.52 13.90
CA GLU A 15 -0.11 -4.64 13.33
C GLU A 15 -0.31 -4.49 11.85
N HIS A 16 0.01 -3.33 11.31
CA HIS A 16 -0.06 -3.15 9.86
C HIS A 16 1.09 -3.90 9.22
N ARG A 17 0.78 -4.82 8.34
CA ARG A 17 1.78 -5.61 7.67
C ARG A 17 1.37 -5.81 6.23
N VAL A 18 2.29 -5.52 5.32
CA VAL A 18 2.03 -5.73 3.91
C VAL A 18 1.96 -7.23 3.65
N LEU A 19 0.89 -7.66 3.01
CA LEU A 19 0.73 -9.03 2.54
C LEU A 19 1.04 -9.03 1.05
N ILE A 20 1.92 -9.92 0.62
CA ILE A 20 2.48 -9.79 -0.71
C ILE A 20 2.87 -11.15 -1.26
N THR A 21 2.79 -11.30 -2.59
CA THR A 21 3.28 -12.51 -3.23
C THR A 21 4.80 -12.44 -3.36
N GLU A 22 5.40 -13.61 -3.53
CA GLU A 22 6.86 -13.66 -3.73
C GLU A 22 7.29 -12.87 -4.96
N ALA A 23 6.52 -12.97 -6.05
CA ALA A 23 6.86 -12.27 -7.28
C ALA A 23 6.88 -10.75 -7.08
N ASP A 24 5.84 -10.23 -6.43
CA ASP A 24 5.78 -8.77 -6.17
C ASP A 24 6.85 -8.33 -5.20
N LEU A 25 7.14 -9.17 -4.19
CA LEU A 25 8.19 -8.84 -3.24
C LEU A 25 9.54 -8.67 -3.94
N GLN A 26 9.87 -9.59 -4.84
CA GLN A 26 11.12 -9.49 -5.57
C GLN A 26 11.18 -8.24 -6.43
N LYS A 27 10.08 -7.92 -7.11
CA LYS A 27 10.04 -6.70 -7.92
C LYS A 27 10.19 -5.45 -7.07
N LEU A 28 9.55 -5.41 -5.90
CA LEU A 28 9.67 -4.25 -5.03
C LEU A 28 11.06 -4.10 -4.47
N LYS A 29 11.72 -5.21 -4.12
CA LYS A 29 13.09 -5.14 -3.63
C LYS A 29 14.03 -4.58 -4.70
N GLU A 30 13.87 -5.04 -5.94
CA GLU A 30 14.69 -4.53 -7.03
C GLU A 30 14.42 -3.06 -7.28
N LEU A 31 13.15 -2.66 -7.20
CA LEU A 31 12.77 -1.27 -7.38
C LEU A 31 13.41 -0.38 -6.32
N ILE A 32 13.40 -0.84 -5.08
CA ILE A 32 13.97 -0.06 -3.98
C ILE A 32 15.47 0.10 -4.17
N VAL A 33 16.17 -0.97 -4.58
CA VAL A 33 17.59 -0.90 -4.85
C VAL A 33 17.89 0.15 -5.91
N GLU A 34 17.11 0.14 -7.00
CA GLU A 34 17.30 1.09 -8.08
C GLU A 34 16.99 2.51 -7.65
N ALA A 35 15.91 2.69 -6.87
CA ALA A 35 15.53 4.01 -6.39
C ALA A 35 16.60 4.60 -5.48
N LYS A 36 17.21 3.77 -4.63
CA LYS A 36 18.26 4.24 -3.74
C LYS A 36 19.52 4.59 -4.52
N ARG A 37 19.77 3.90 -5.62
CA ARG A 37 20.93 4.21 -6.46
C ARG A 37 20.76 5.57 -7.12
N LEU A 38 19.53 5.90 -7.54
CA LEU A 38 19.24 7.16 -8.21
C LEU A 38 19.13 8.32 -7.21
N GLU A 39 18.71 8.03 -6.00
CA GLU A 39 18.59 9.03 -4.94
C GLU A 39 19.28 8.50 -3.69
N PRO A 40 20.61 8.59 -3.62
CA PRO A 40 21.35 7.98 -2.50
C PRO A 40 20.91 8.47 -1.13
N ARG A 41 20.43 9.72 -1.03
CA ARG A 41 19.92 10.22 0.25
C ARG A 41 18.55 9.66 0.57
N GLY A 42 17.82 9.22 -0.48
CA GLY A 42 16.48 8.74 -0.30
C GLY A 42 15.51 9.81 0.13
N ASN A 43 14.34 9.38 0.58
CA ASN A 43 13.34 10.27 1.17
C ASN A 43 12.55 9.43 2.16
N GLU A 44 11.71 10.10 2.94
CA GLU A 44 11.01 9.39 4.01
C GLU A 44 10.01 8.37 3.47
N TYR A 45 9.44 8.61 2.29
CA TYR A 45 8.51 7.64 1.70
C TYR A 45 9.23 6.39 1.26
N LEU A 46 10.41 6.54 0.68
CA LEU A 46 11.21 5.38 0.28
C LEU A 46 11.66 4.58 1.49
N HIS A 47 12.07 5.28 2.56
CA HIS A 47 12.45 4.61 3.80
C HIS A 47 11.27 3.84 4.37
N LYS A 48 10.08 4.45 4.36
CA LYS A 48 8.90 3.78 4.88
C LYS A 48 8.59 2.54 4.06
N LEU A 49 8.65 2.65 2.74
CA LEU A 49 8.39 1.51 1.87
C LEU A 49 9.39 0.38 2.15
N GLU A 50 10.66 0.75 2.30
CA GLU A 50 11.69 -0.24 2.57
C GLU A 50 11.43 -0.98 3.88
N GLN A 51 11.02 -0.24 4.92
CA GLN A 51 10.70 -0.84 6.20
C GLN A 51 9.50 -1.77 6.10
N GLU A 52 8.47 -1.37 5.36
CA GLU A 52 7.28 -2.18 5.22
C GLU A 52 7.55 -3.45 4.44
N ILE A 53 8.40 -3.36 3.41
CA ILE A 53 8.76 -4.52 2.62
C ILE A 53 9.61 -5.50 3.45
N ALA A 54 10.49 -4.97 4.30
CA ALA A 54 11.30 -5.82 5.15
C ALA A 54 10.46 -6.61 6.15
N ALA A 55 9.32 -6.07 6.55
CA ALA A 55 8.43 -6.70 7.52
C ALA A 55 7.25 -7.44 6.84
N ALA A 56 7.21 -7.45 5.52
CA ALA A 56 6.07 -8.00 4.79
C ALA A 56 5.94 -9.51 5.01
N GLN A 57 4.70 -9.98 4.96
CA GLN A 57 4.41 -11.40 5.03
C GLN A 57 4.15 -11.91 3.61
N VAL A 58 4.91 -12.93 3.21
CA VAL A 58 4.78 -13.51 1.89
C VAL A 58 3.74 -14.60 1.92
N LEU A 59 2.77 -14.52 1.03
CA LEU A 59 1.68 -15.48 0.94
C LEU A 59 1.51 -15.90 -0.52
N SER A 60 0.94 -17.11 -0.71
CA SER A 60 0.53 -17.47 -2.06
C SER A 60 -0.63 -16.56 -2.48
N PRO A 61 -0.81 -16.33 -3.79
CA PRO A 61 -1.86 -15.41 -4.24
C PRO A 61 -3.24 -15.75 -3.68
N SER A 62 -3.59 -17.02 -3.61
CA SER A 62 -4.91 -17.42 -3.15
C SER A 62 -5.10 -17.21 -1.65
N ALA A 63 -4.01 -16.99 -0.90
CA ALA A 63 -4.08 -16.79 0.54
C ALA A 63 -4.21 -15.32 0.93
N ILE A 64 -4.09 -14.40 -0.03
CA ILE A 64 -4.20 -12.97 0.25
C ILE A 64 -5.69 -12.60 0.29
N PRO A 65 -6.16 -12.02 1.42
CA PRO A 65 -7.56 -11.60 1.49
C PRO A 65 -7.90 -10.57 0.41
N ALA A 66 -9.11 -10.67 -0.12
CA ALA A 66 -9.51 -9.84 -1.27
C ALA A 66 -9.64 -8.36 -0.92
N ASP A 67 -9.73 -8.01 0.35
CA ASP A 67 -9.88 -6.62 0.78
C ASP A 67 -8.55 -5.94 1.12
N VAL A 68 -7.42 -6.58 0.80
CA VAL A 68 -6.10 -6.03 1.04
C VAL A 68 -5.58 -5.37 -0.23
N VAL A 69 -4.96 -4.20 -0.08
CA VAL A 69 -4.38 -3.48 -1.21
C VAL A 69 -3.03 -4.10 -1.56
N THR A 70 -2.92 -4.63 -2.76
CA THR A 70 -1.68 -5.20 -3.28
C THR A 70 -1.26 -4.44 -4.53
N MET A 71 -0.09 -4.78 -5.07
CA MET A 71 0.33 -4.16 -6.33
C MET A 71 -0.71 -4.49 -7.41
N ASN A 72 -1.00 -3.50 -8.22
CA ASN A 72 -1.98 -3.57 -9.32
C ASN A 72 -3.43 -3.67 -8.82
N SER A 73 -3.67 -3.41 -7.54
CA SER A 73 -5.03 -3.28 -7.01
C SER A 73 -5.62 -1.93 -7.38
N THR A 74 -6.93 -1.90 -7.63
CA THR A 74 -7.67 -0.67 -7.79
C THR A 74 -8.50 -0.45 -6.54
N VAL A 75 -8.37 0.72 -5.92
CA VAL A 75 -9.00 1.00 -4.64
C VAL A 75 -9.76 2.30 -4.71
N ARG A 76 -10.79 2.40 -3.88
CA ARG A 76 -11.53 3.64 -3.69
C ARG A 76 -11.18 4.23 -2.34
N LEU A 77 -10.75 5.47 -2.36
CA LEU A 77 -10.38 6.19 -1.15
C LEU A 77 -11.36 7.33 -0.91
N LEU A 78 -11.65 7.59 0.35
CA LEU A 78 -12.43 8.76 0.76
C LEU A 78 -11.50 9.72 1.47
N ASP A 79 -11.36 10.93 0.95
CA ASP A 79 -10.60 11.99 1.60
C ASP A 79 -11.46 12.52 2.75
N LEU A 80 -11.00 12.35 3.98
CA LEU A 80 -11.79 12.70 5.15
C LEU A 80 -11.94 14.20 5.32
N ASP A 81 -11.03 14.98 4.74
CA ASP A 81 -11.11 16.43 4.86
C ASP A 81 -12.03 17.05 3.81
N SER A 82 -11.97 16.59 2.57
CA SER A 82 -12.80 17.14 1.51
C SER A 82 -14.10 16.37 1.32
N GLN A 83 -14.19 15.16 1.87
CA GLN A 83 -15.34 14.27 1.70
C GLN A 83 -15.53 13.82 0.25
N GLU A 84 -14.45 13.86 -0.54
CA GLU A 84 -14.49 13.40 -1.92
C GLU A 84 -13.85 12.03 -2.04
N THR A 85 -14.37 11.22 -2.96
CA THR A 85 -13.78 9.91 -3.23
C THR A 85 -12.91 9.99 -4.46
N MET A 86 -11.90 9.10 -4.50
CA MET A 86 -11.08 8.92 -5.68
C MET A 86 -10.75 7.44 -5.83
N ASP A 87 -10.69 7.01 -7.07
CA ASP A 87 -10.26 5.64 -7.37
C ASP A 87 -8.85 5.71 -7.93
N LEU A 88 -8.00 4.80 -7.48
CA LEU A 88 -6.65 4.73 -8.02
C LEU A 88 -6.22 3.28 -8.15
N THR A 89 -5.29 3.04 -9.07
CA THR A 89 -4.66 1.75 -9.22
C THR A 89 -3.20 1.89 -8.82
N LEU A 90 -2.75 1.03 -7.91
CA LEU A 90 -1.38 1.06 -7.41
C LEU A 90 -0.51 0.25 -8.36
N VAL A 91 0.49 0.91 -8.96
CA VAL A 91 1.31 0.26 -9.99
C VAL A 91 2.79 0.48 -9.73
N PHE A 92 3.61 -0.28 -10.46
CA PHE A 92 5.05 -0.01 -10.49
C PHE A 92 5.30 1.24 -11.33
N PRO A 93 6.43 1.94 -11.09
CA PRO A 93 6.66 3.25 -11.72
C PRO A 93 6.56 3.26 -13.24
N ASP A 94 6.97 2.17 -13.89
CA ASP A 94 6.96 2.14 -15.35
C ASP A 94 5.54 2.07 -15.92
N GLU A 95 4.54 1.81 -15.09
CA GLU A 95 3.15 1.79 -15.53
C GLU A 95 2.35 2.98 -15.00
N ALA A 96 3.00 3.90 -14.30
CA ALA A 96 2.30 5.04 -13.72
C ALA A 96 1.74 5.93 -14.82
N ASN A 97 0.49 6.38 -14.64
CA ASN A 97 -0.19 7.21 -15.61
C ASN A 97 -1.29 7.98 -14.88
N LEU A 98 -1.04 9.27 -14.62
CA LEU A 98 -1.98 10.06 -13.86
C LEU A 98 -3.31 10.25 -14.58
N ASP A 99 -3.30 10.26 -15.91
CA ASP A 99 -4.55 10.39 -16.66
C ASP A 99 -5.47 9.20 -16.46
N GLU A 100 -4.90 8.05 -16.11
CA GLU A 100 -5.67 6.83 -15.85
C GLU A 100 -5.73 6.51 -14.37
N ASN A 101 -5.29 7.44 -13.52
CA ASN A 101 -5.24 7.26 -12.07
C ASN A 101 -4.41 6.06 -11.66
N LYS A 102 -3.35 5.78 -12.40
CA LYS A 102 -2.38 4.75 -12.07
C LYS A 102 -1.23 5.42 -11.34
N ILE A 103 -1.11 5.13 -10.05
CA ILE A 103 -0.21 5.82 -9.15
C ILE A 103 0.95 4.90 -8.79
N SER A 104 2.16 5.41 -8.94
CA SER A 104 3.36 4.67 -8.61
C SER A 104 3.41 4.35 -7.12
N VAL A 105 3.87 3.14 -6.80
CA VAL A 105 4.09 2.74 -5.41
C VAL A 105 5.15 3.62 -4.75
N LEU A 106 6.00 4.30 -5.53
CA LEU A 106 7.00 5.22 -4.98
C LEU A 106 6.43 6.59 -4.68
N ALA A 107 5.24 6.93 -5.20
CA ALA A 107 4.60 8.20 -4.87
C ALA A 107 4.09 8.15 -3.43
N PRO A 108 3.97 9.30 -2.76
CA PRO A 108 3.56 9.31 -1.35
C PRO A 108 2.26 8.54 -1.07
N ILE A 109 1.22 8.79 -1.86
CA ILE A 109 -0.04 8.10 -1.60
C ILE A 109 0.07 6.62 -1.97
N GLY A 110 0.87 6.27 -2.98
CA GLY A 110 1.07 4.87 -3.35
C GLY A 110 1.73 4.09 -2.23
N THR A 111 2.80 4.67 -1.67
CA THR A 111 3.47 4.05 -0.53
C THR A 111 2.53 3.91 0.65
N ALA A 112 1.67 4.92 0.84
CA ALA A 112 0.78 4.95 2.00
C ALA A 112 -0.31 3.89 1.94
N VAL A 113 -0.82 3.54 0.75
CA VAL A 113 -1.97 2.64 0.67
C VAL A 113 -1.59 1.15 0.62
N LEU A 114 -0.35 0.84 0.26
CA LEU A 114 0.04 -0.56 0.10
C LEU A 114 -0.15 -1.33 1.41
N GLY A 115 -0.85 -2.44 1.35
CA GLY A 115 -1.03 -3.32 2.49
C GLY A 115 -2.20 -2.99 3.40
N TYR A 116 -2.84 -1.86 3.20
CA TYR A 116 -4.01 -1.53 4.01
C TYR A 116 -5.23 -2.28 3.50
N ARG A 117 -6.28 -2.30 4.30
CA ARG A 117 -7.49 -3.04 4.01
C ARG A 117 -8.68 -2.12 3.90
N ALA A 118 -9.72 -2.59 3.23
CA ALA A 118 -10.99 -1.87 3.21
C ALA A 118 -11.41 -1.60 4.66
N GLY A 119 -11.80 -0.36 4.93
CA GLY A 119 -12.17 0.08 6.26
C GLY A 119 -11.08 0.77 7.04
N ASP A 120 -9.83 0.64 6.61
CA ASP A 120 -8.71 1.27 7.32
C ASP A 120 -8.64 2.76 7.03
N GLU A 121 -8.16 3.49 8.02
CA GLU A 121 -7.87 4.91 7.86
C GLU A 121 -6.36 5.09 7.70
N ILE A 122 -5.97 5.88 6.72
CA ILE A 122 -4.58 6.15 6.40
C ILE A 122 -4.32 7.63 6.61
N SER A 123 -3.23 7.97 7.30
CA SER A 123 -2.83 9.36 7.40
C SER A 123 -1.33 9.45 7.14
N TRP A 124 -0.94 10.55 6.48
CA TRP A 124 0.47 10.79 6.26
C TRP A 124 0.73 12.29 6.22
N PRO A 125 1.97 12.68 6.56
CA PRO A 125 2.31 14.09 6.59
C PRO A 125 2.47 14.65 5.18
N VAL A 126 2.01 15.88 5.02
CA VAL A 126 2.26 16.67 3.82
C VAL A 126 2.75 18.03 4.29
N PRO A 127 3.28 18.87 3.37
CA PRO A 127 3.83 20.17 3.81
C PRO A 127 2.85 21.02 4.60
N ASP A 128 1.55 20.94 4.27
CA ASP A 128 0.55 21.78 4.92
C ASP A 128 -0.12 21.09 6.11
N GLY A 129 0.37 19.93 6.53
CA GLY A 129 -0.24 19.23 7.67
C GLY A 129 -0.32 17.74 7.44
N VAL A 130 -1.50 17.18 7.67
CA VAL A 130 -1.72 15.74 7.54
C VAL A 130 -2.93 15.51 6.64
N ARG A 131 -2.78 14.60 5.67
CA ARG A 131 -3.89 14.14 4.85
C ARG A 131 -4.41 12.82 5.41
N ARG A 132 -5.72 12.67 5.45
CA ARG A 132 -6.34 11.47 6.00
C ARG A 132 -7.33 10.91 4.99
N PHE A 133 -7.24 9.60 4.78
CA PHE A 133 -8.11 8.89 3.84
C PHE A 133 -8.63 7.63 4.50
N THR A 134 -9.82 7.19 4.09
CA THR A 134 -10.32 5.86 4.43
C THR A 134 -10.30 5.02 3.17
N VAL A 135 -9.83 3.78 3.29
CA VAL A 135 -9.95 2.82 2.20
C VAL A 135 -11.39 2.32 2.20
N VAL A 136 -12.17 2.80 1.23
CA VAL A 136 -13.59 2.46 1.20
C VAL A 136 -13.79 1.04 0.70
N GLU A 137 -13.07 0.70 -0.36
CA GLU A 137 -13.28 -0.58 -1.01
C GLU A 137 -12.10 -0.90 -1.91
N VAL A 138 -11.72 -2.18 -1.97
CA VAL A 138 -10.79 -2.67 -2.98
C VAL A 138 -11.63 -3.12 -4.16
N LEU A 139 -11.59 -2.35 -5.24
CA LEU A 139 -12.45 -2.59 -6.40
C LEU A 139 -11.93 -3.73 -7.27
N TYR A 140 -10.61 -3.93 -7.28
CA TYR A 140 -9.99 -4.97 -8.05
C TYR A 140 -8.68 -5.37 -7.38
N GLN A 141 -8.46 -6.66 -7.24
CA GLN A 141 -7.21 -7.19 -6.71
C GLN A 141 -6.82 -8.37 -7.59
N PRO A 142 -5.64 -8.35 -8.23
CA PRO A 142 -5.28 -9.42 -9.17
C PRO A 142 -5.32 -10.81 -8.56
N GLU A 143 -4.86 -10.94 -7.31
CA GLU A 143 -4.83 -12.24 -6.65
C GLU A 143 -6.23 -12.81 -6.46
N ALA A 144 -7.17 -11.95 -6.06
CA ALA A 144 -8.54 -12.38 -5.85
C ALA A 144 -9.23 -12.70 -7.18
N ALA A 145 -8.85 -11.99 -8.25
CA ALA A 145 -9.42 -12.20 -9.56
C ALA A 145 -8.81 -13.41 -10.26
N GLY A 146 -7.72 -13.95 -9.72
CA GLY A 146 -7.03 -15.06 -10.36
C GLY A 146 -6.20 -14.64 -11.54
N ASP A 147 -5.89 -13.35 -11.68
CA ASP A 147 -5.07 -12.86 -12.77
C ASP A 147 -3.61 -12.99 -12.43
N GLU A 148 -2.82 -13.35 -13.45
CA GLU A 148 -1.38 -13.38 -13.30
C GLU A 148 -0.82 -12.04 -13.71
N VAL A 149 0.04 -11.49 -12.87
CA VAL A 149 0.68 -10.21 -13.13
C VAL A 149 2.15 -10.48 -13.38
N PRO A 150 2.64 -10.15 -14.59
CA PRO A 150 4.05 -10.41 -14.93
C PRO A 150 5.01 -9.66 -14.03
#